data_4b57a0bfd236bf7a9fa620aeff49a9d7
#
_entry.id   4b57a0bfd236bf7a9fa620aeff49a9d7
#
_cell.length_a   1.000
_cell.length_b   1.000
_cell.length_c   1.000
_cell.angle_alpha   90.00
_cell.angle_beta   90.00
_cell.angle_gamma   90.00
#
_symmetry.space_group_name_H-M   'P 1'
#
loop_
_entity.id
_entity.type
_entity.pdbx_description
1 polymer ?
#
loop_
_entity_poly.entity_id
_entity_poly.type
_entity_poly.pdbx_seq_one_letter_code
_entity_poly.pdbx_strand_id
1 'polypeptide(L)'
;MLHCPRSIARVVVCSGLILTAGAGSAFAADPTGDWRVADGVANVRVAQCNGNMWGVVSWEKMPGGRDKNNPDAARQSRPTLGMPILIDMKKKPGTDAWEGEVYNAKDGKIYSSTIKAVSADQLEIQGCVLGFLCGGETWTRVGPPIASSPANSMAKGAAKGAPGAQAKTAPAPAPKTTGSTAPGQKAAAVPPTDAVGDICLLPDVARFAH
;
A
#
# COMPACT_ATOMS: atom_id res chain seq x y z
N MET A 1 5.18 -24.22 -85.58
CA MET A 1 4.10 -24.98 -84.90
C MET A 1 4.33 -24.85 -83.40
N LEU A 2 3.59 -23.93 -82.76
CA LEU A 2 3.79 -23.54 -81.36
C LEU A 2 2.80 -24.36 -80.50
N HIS A 3 3.36 -25.12 -79.55
CA HIS A 3 2.57 -25.76 -78.50
C HIS A 3 2.63 -24.89 -77.22
N CYS A 4 1.49 -24.47 -76.78
CA CYS A 4 1.32 -23.71 -75.54
C CYS A 4 0.93 -24.71 -74.42
N PRO A 5 1.67 -24.80 -73.31
CA PRO A 5 1.21 -25.57 -72.17
C PRO A 5 0.34 -24.74 -71.21
N ARG A 6 -0.76 -25.29 -70.81
CA ARG A 6 -1.74 -24.75 -69.83
C ARG A 6 -1.08 -24.68 -68.44
N SER A 7 -0.96 -23.47 -67.92
CA SER A 7 -0.56 -23.23 -66.53
C SER A 7 -1.78 -23.45 -65.58
N ILE A 8 -1.62 -24.38 -64.68
CA ILE A 8 -2.56 -24.64 -63.61
C ILE A 8 -2.27 -23.63 -62.47
N ALA A 9 -3.15 -22.67 -62.29
CA ALA A 9 -3.09 -21.72 -61.14
C ALA A 9 -3.39 -22.49 -59.84
N ARG A 10 -2.36 -22.61 -58.97
CA ARG A 10 -2.53 -23.08 -57.60
C ARG A 10 -2.91 -21.85 -56.76
N VAL A 11 -4.18 -21.84 -56.31
CA VAL A 11 -4.64 -20.88 -55.30
C VAL A 11 -4.09 -21.36 -53.96
N VAL A 12 -3.10 -20.61 -53.43
CA VAL A 12 -2.62 -20.78 -52.08
C VAL A 12 -3.53 -19.95 -51.15
N VAL A 13 -4.42 -20.63 -50.45
CA VAL A 13 -5.22 -20.02 -49.38
C VAL A 13 -4.31 -19.87 -48.17
N CYS A 14 -3.76 -18.69 -47.97
CA CYS A 14 -3.08 -18.29 -46.71
C CYS A 14 -4.14 -18.03 -45.63
N SER A 15 -4.41 -19.08 -44.81
CA SER A 15 -5.17 -18.92 -43.58
C SER A 15 -4.34 -18.05 -42.60
N GLY A 16 -4.64 -16.75 -42.56
CA GLY A 16 -4.05 -15.83 -41.61
C GLY A 16 -4.56 -16.12 -40.19
N LEU A 17 -3.69 -16.70 -39.37
CA LEU A 17 -3.91 -16.86 -37.94
C LEU A 17 -3.75 -15.47 -37.31
N ILE A 18 -4.86 -14.79 -37.03
CA ILE A 18 -4.85 -13.50 -36.28
C ILE A 18 -4.61 -13.87 -34.81
N LEU A 19 -3.35 -13.81 -34.35
CA LEU A 19 -3.02 -13.75 -32.92
C LEU A 19 -3.53 -12.41 -32.38
N THR A 20 -4.69 -12.43 -31.75
CA THR A 20 -5.11 -11.30 -30.89
C THR A 20 -4.22 -11.32 -29.63
N ALA A 21 -3.13 -10.58 -29.67
CA ALA A 21 -2.36 -10.25 -28.48
C ALA A 21 -3.27 -9.40 -27.58
N GLY A 22 -3.89 -10.02 -26.59
CA GLY A 22 -4.59 -9.32 -25.53
C GLY A 22 -3.58 -8.41 -24.80
N ALA A 23 -3.64 -7.11 -25.05
CA ALA A 23 -2.94 -6.13 -24.25
C ALA A 23 -3.58 -6.14 -22.84
N GLY A 24 -3.07 -7.01 -21.97
CA GLY A 24 -3.37 -6.96 -20.55
C GLY A 24 -2.88 -5.63 -20.04
N SER A 25 -3.80 -4.76 -19.58
CA SER A 25 -3.45 -3.54 -18.87
C SER A 25 -2.65 -3.96 -17.64
N ALA A 26 -1.34 -3.74 -17.65
CA ALA A 26 -0.52 -3.88 -16.46
C ALA A 26 -0.98 -2.79 -15.49
N PHE A 27 -1.84 -3.14 -14.55
CA PHE A 27 -2.14 -2.24 -13.44
C PHE A 27 -0.85 -2.05 -12.65
N ALA A 28 -0.48 -0.78 -12.42
CA ALA A 28 0.59 -0.44 -11.50
C ALA A 28 0.30 -1.09 -10.15
N ALA A 29 1.30 -1.77 -9.58
CA ALA A 29 1.13 -2.39 -8.27
C ALA A 29 0.87 -1.29 -7.23
N ASP A 30 -0.08 -1.54 -6.33
CA ASP A 30 -0.48 -0.59 -5.29
C ASP A 30 0.53 -0.64 -4.13
N PRO A 31 1.20 0.48 -3.77
CA PRO A 31 2.12 0.52 -2.65
C PRO A 31 1.43 0.51 -1.28
N THR A 32 0.10 0.70 -1.20
CA THR A 32 -0.60 0.67 0.09
C THR A 32 -0.61 -0.74 0.70
N GLY A 33 -0.65 -0.82 2.02
CA GLY A 33 -0.68 -2.09 2.76
C GLY A 33 0.38 -2.20 3.83
N ASP A 34 0.49 -3.38 4.44
CA ASP A 34 1.51 -3.68 5.45
C ASP A 34 2.69 -4.41 4.81
N TRP A 35 3.88 -3.88 5.04
CA TRP A 35 5.12 -4.34 4.45
C TRP A 35 6.14 -4.68 5.52
N ARG A 36 6.78 -5.85 5.39
CA ARG A 36 7.92 -6.22 6.24
C ARG A 36 9.21 -5.65 5.68
N VAL A 37 9.95 -4.91 6.52
CA VAL A 37 11.30 -4.43 6.19
C VAL A 37 12.27 -5.59 5.93
N ALA A 38 13.34 -5.36 5.16
CA ALA A 38 14.22 -6.42 4.66
C ALA A 38 14.84 -7.28 5.78
N ASP A 39 15.21 -6.70 6.91
CA ASP A 39 15.77 -7.41 8.08
C ASP A 39 14.70 -8.06 8.99
N GLY A 40 13.43 -7.87 8.68
CA GLY A 40 12.31 -8.50 9.36
C GLY A 40 12.02 -7.99 10.77
N VAL A 41 12.61 -6.88 11.20
CA VAL A 41 12.45 -6.36 12.57
C VAL A 41 11.17 -5.55 12.77
N ALA A 42 10.54 -5.09 11.69
CA ALA A 42 9.33 -4.29 11.74
C ALA A 42 8.42 -4.53 10.52
N ASN A 43 7.15 -4.19 10.65
CA ASN A 43 6.27 -3.94 9.53
C ASN A 43 5.98 -2.44 9.44
N VAL A 44 5.88 -1.95 8.23
CA VAL A 44 5.49 -0.57 7.92
C VAL A 44 4.16 -0.60 7.19
N ARG A 45 3.17 0.09 7.73
CA ARG A 45 1.89 0.34 7.06
C ARG A 45 2.03 1.53 6.16
N VAL A 46 1.76 1.34 4.88
CA VAL A 46 1.75 2.39 3.87
C VAL A 46 0.31 2.71 3.47
N ALA A 47 -0.09 3.97 3.57
CA ALA A 47 -1.39 4.45 3.13
C ALA A 47 -1.27 5.82 2.46
N GLN A 48 -2.27 6.15 1.66
CA GLN A 48 -2.36 7.44 1.02
C GLN A 48 -3.15 8.40 1.92
N CYS A 49 -2.53 9.49 2.34
CA CYS A 49 -3.11 10.55 3.15
C CYS A 49 -3.07 11.87 2.36
N ASN A 50 -4.24 12.45 2.07
CA ASN A 50 -4.39 13.68 1.27
C ASN A 50 -3.62 13.68 -0.07
N GLY A 51 -3.59 12.52 -0.75
CA GLY A 51 -2.95 12.38 -2.06
C GLY A 51 -1.49 11.94 -2.02
N ASN A 52 -0.80 12.03 -0.87
CA ASN A 52 0.58 11.61 -0.70
C ASN A 52 0.68 10.28 0.06
N MET A 53 1.70 9.46 -0.20
CA MET A 53 1.92 8.24 0.56
C MET A 53 2.69 8.52 1.85
N TRP A 54 2.25 7.87 2.91
CA TRP A 54 2.88 7.86 4.22
C TRP A 54 3.10 6.43 4.68
N GLY A 55 4.14 6.20 5.43
CA GLY A 55 4.41 4.88 6.01
C GLY A 55 4.77 5.00 7.48
N VAL A 56 4.14 4.19 8.34
CA VAL A 56 4.43 4.15 9.77
C VAL A 56 4.73 2.74 10.23
N VAL A 57 5.52 2.60 11.29
CA VAL A 57 5.77 1.29 11.92
C VAL A 57 4.45 0.78 12.50
N SER A 58 3.94 -0.34 11.97
CA SER A 58 2.68 -0.96 12.39
C SER A 58 2.88 -2.20 13.28
N TRP A 59 4.07 -2.77 13.26
CA TRP A 59 4.45 -3.92 14.09
C TRP A 59 5.95 -3.94 14.31
N GLU A 60 6.37 -4.44 15.47
CA GLU A 60 7.77 -4.63 15.84
C GLU A 60 8.01 -6.08 16.29
N LYS A 61 9.12 -6.67 15.86
CA LYS A 61 9.56 -8.00 16.30
C LYS A 61 9.87 -8.01 17.81
N MET A 62 10.40 -6.90 18.32
CA MET A 62 10.66 -6.66 19.73
C MET A 62 9.86 -5.45 20.18
N PRO A 63 8.67 -5.65 20.81
CA PRO A 63 7.83 -4.55 21.23
C PRO A 63 8.49 -3.60 22.23
N GLY A 64 8.06 -2.33 22.19
CA GLY A 64 8.53 -1.31 23.13
C GLY A 64 9.81 -0.59 22.69
N GLY A 65 10.15 -0.69 21.40
CA GLY A 65 11.22 0.08 20.80
C GLY A 65 11.06 1.58 21.02
N ARG A 66 12.19 2.31 21.02
CA ARG A 66 12.26 3.76 21.16
C ARG A 66 13.15 4.34 20.07
N ASP A 67 12.88 5.57 19.68
CA ASP A 67 13.63 6.30 18.66
C ASP A 67 14.94 6.90 19.21
N LYS A 68 15.77 6.04 19.77
CA LYS A 68 16.97 6.41 20.57
C LYS A 68 18.00 7.22 19.80
N ASN A 69 18.05 7.09 18.48
CA ASN A 69 19.03 7.76 17.63
C ASN A 69 18.48 9.08 17.04
N ASN A 70 17.27 9.49 17.44
CA ASN A 70 16.73 10.75 16.95
C ASN A 70 17.65 11.91 17.34
N PRO A 71 18.00 12.82 16.41
CA PRO A 71 18.83 13.99 16.71
C PRO A 71 18.16 14.97 17.70
N ASP A 72 16.82 14.98 17.77
CA ASP A 72 16.07 15.71 18.77
C ASP A 72 15.92 14.84 20.04
N ALA A 73 16.61 15.23 21.11
CA ALA A 73 16.57 14.54 22.40
C ALA A 73 15.15 14.40 22.97
N ALA A 74 14.25 15.33 22.71
CA ALA A 74 12.86 15.27 23.14
C ALA A 74 12.08 14.13 22.46
N ARG A 75 12.53 13.67 21.30
CA ARG A 75 11.92 12.58 20.52
C ARG A 75 12.54 11.22 20.77
N GLN A 76 13.69 11.11 21.44
CA GLN A 76 14.36 9.84 21.69
C GLN A 76 13.55 8.85 22.55
N SER A 77 12.61 9.36 23.35
CA SER A 77 11.70 8.56 24.17
C SER A 77 10.43 8.13 23.45
N ARG A 78 10.14 8.65 22.23
CA ARG A 78 8.90 8.28 21.53
C ARG A 78 8.91 6.80 21.14
N PRO A 79 7.76 6.11 21.19
CA PRO A 79 7.65 4.74 20.69
C PRO A 79 8.01 4.68 19.19
N THR A 80 8.67 3.59 18.79
CA THR A 80 8.86 3.30 17.37
C THR A 80 7.56 2.83 16.71
N LEU A 81 6.68 2.15 17.46
CA LEU A 81 5.33 1.81 16.97
C LEU A 81 4.52 3.11 16.70
N GLY A 82 3.97 3.22 15.51
CA GLY A 82 3.26 4.43 15.04
C GLY A 82 4.19 5.54 14.53
N MET A 83 5.50 5.34 14.54
CA MET A 83 6.47 6.32 14.08
C MET A 83 6.50 6.40 12.54
N PRO A 84 6.41 7.61 11.94
CA PRO A 84 6.56 7.80 10.51
C PRO A 84 7.97 7.39 10.03
N ILE A 85 8.01 6.55 8.99
CA ILE A 85 9.22 6.11 8.29
C ILE A 85 9.25 6.65 6.87
N LEU A 86 8.13 6.55 6.13
CA LEU A 86 7.97 7.19 4.84
C LEU A 86 7.17 8.48 5.03
N ILE A 87 7.72 9.59 4.55
CA ILE A 87 7.24 10.94 4.86
C ILE A 87 6.91 11.66 3.55
N ASP A 88 5.66 12.08 3.42
CA ASP A 88 5.16 12.97 2.34
C ASP A 88 5.57 12.53 0.93
N MET A 89 5.43 11.22 0.64
CA MET A 89 5.81 10.66 -0.64
C MET A 89 4.81 11.09 -1.72
N LYS A 90 5.25 11.92 -2.66
CA LYS A 90 4.46 12.48 -3.77
C LYS A 90 4.58 11.61 -5.01
N LYS A 91 3.47 11.47 -5.75
CA LYS A 91 3.47 10.70 -7.00
C LYS A 91 4.41 11.35 -8.02
N LYS A 92 5.37 10.59 -8.53
CA LYS A 92 6.27 11.03 -9.59
C LYS A 92 5.54 11.00 -10.94
N PRO A 93 5.43 12.13 -11.66
CA PRO A 93 4.72 12.17 -12.92
C PRO A 93 5.27 11.18 -13.95
N GLY A 94 4.38 10.49 -14.67
CA GLY A 94 4.75 9.55 -15.73
C GLY A 94 5.39 8.25 -15.28
N THR A 95 5.39 7.96 -13.97
CA THR A 95 5.96 6.73 -13.41
C THR A 95 5.03 6.10 -12.37
N ASP A 96 5.35 4.86 -11.93
CA ASP A 96 4.67 4.19 -10.82
C ASP A 96 5.36 4.41 -9.47
N ALA A 97 6.32 5.34 -9.42
CA ALA A 97 7.08 5.66 -8.22
C ALA A 97 6.49 6.86 -7.46
N TRP A 98 6.89 6.97 -6.19
CA TRP A 98 6.58 8.07 -5.29
C TRP A 98 7.88 8.59 -4.70
N GLU A 99 8.06 9.91 -4.63
CA GLU A 99 9.26 10.59 -4.14
C GLU A 99 8.93 11.42 -2.89
N GLY A 100 9.79 11.34 -1.90
CA GLY A 100 9.66 12.05 -0.63
C GLY A 100 10.86 11.77 0.26
N GLU A 101 10.60 11.52 1.54
CA GLU A 101 11.65 11.30 2.52
C GLU A 101 11.47 9.97 3.24
N VAL A 102 12.59 9.36 3.63
CA VAL A 102 12.62 8.21 4.53
C VAL A 102 13.40 8.56 5.80
N TYR A 103 12.79 8.30 6.96
CA TYR A 103 13.47 8.38 8.25
C TYR A 103 14.10 7.02 8.58
N ASN A 104 15.41 7.00 8.78
CA ASN A 104 16.12 5.81 9.22
C ASN A 104 16.37 5.85 10.74
N ALA A 105 15.59 5.09 11.48
CA ALA A 105 15.69 5.02 12.94
C ALA A 105 17.02 4.41 13.44
N LYS A 106 17.80 3.74 12.58
CA LYS A 106 19.10 3.16 12.96
C LYS A 106 20.19 4.21 13.14
N ASP A 107 20.08 5.33 12.42
CA ASP A 107 21.05 6.43 12.47
C ASP A 107 20.42 7.80 12.77
N GLY A 108 19.09 7.87 12.90
CA GLY A 108 18.35 9.08 13.20
C GLY A 108 18.30 10.10 12.07
N LYS A 109 18.60 9.70 10.83
CA LYS A 109 18.69 10.62 9.70
C LYS A 109 17.50 10.49 8.76
N ILE A 110 17.26 11.58 8.02
CA ILE A 110 16.29 11.64 6.94
C ILE A 110 17.05 11.64 5.61
N TYR A 111 16.54 10.87 4.66
CA TYR A 111 17.10 10.73 3.33
C TYR A 111 16.02 11.01 2.28
N SER A 112 16.40 11.68 1.18
CA SER A 112 15.54 11.73 -0.01
C SER A 112 15.33 10.32 -0.51
N SER A 113 14.08 9.95 -0.78
CA SER A 113 13.72 8.57 -1.06
C SER A 113 12.70 8.45 -2.17
N THR A 114 12.75 7.31 -2.83
CA THR A 114 11.75 6.86 -3.81
C THR A 114 11.21 5.51 -3.36
N ILE A 115 9.90 5.32 -3.46
CA ILE A 115 9.27 4.01 -3.30
C ILE A 115 8.56 3.61 -4.58
N LYS A 116 8.55 2.31 -4.88
CA LYS A 116 7.86 1.72 -6.01
C LYS A 116 7.40 0.31 -5.68
N ALA A 117 6.11 0.03 -5.83
CA ALA A 117 5.64 -1.35 -5.83
C ALA A 117 6.04 -2.01 -7.17
N VAL A 118 7.00 -2.93 -7.12
CA VAL A 118 7.53 -3.62 -8.31
C VAL A 118 6.73 -4.88 -8.64
N SER A 119 5.99 -5.39 -7.64
CA SER A 119 5.00 -6.46 -7.80
C SER A 119 3.91 -6.32 -6.74
N ALA A 120 2.92 -7.21 -6.76
CA ALA A 120 1.90 -7.27 -5.71
C ALA A 120 2.48 -7.47 -4.30
N ASP A 121 3.64 -8.13 -4.19
CA ASP A 121 4.23 -8.56 -2.92
C ASP A 121 5.59 -7.91 -2.61
N GLN A 122 6.05 -7.00 -3.46
CA GLN A 122 7.36 -6.36 -3.32
C GLN A 122 7.26 -4.84 -3.46
N LEU A 123 7.76 -4.13 -2.47
CA LEU A 123 7.92 -2.68 -2.44
C LEU A 123 9.41 -2.34 -2.36
N GLU A 124 9.91 -1.69 -3.37
CA GLU A 124 11.29 -1.20 -3.45
C GLU A 124 11.38 0.19 -2.81
N ILE A 125 12.32 0.36 -1.89
CA ILE A 125 12.63 1.64 -1.25
C ILE A 125 14.08 1.99 -1.60
N GLN A 126 14.29 3.18 -2.14
CA GLN A 126 15.61 3.69 -2.46
C GLN A 126 15.80 5.04 -1.77
N GLY A 127 16.83 5.14 -0.91
CA GLY A 127 17.25 6.38 -0.27
C GLY A 127 18.58 6.85 -0.85
N CYS A 128 18.72 8.17 -1.02
CA CYS A 128 19.93 8.75 -1.59
C CYS A 128 20.51 9.83 -0.66
N VAL A 129 21.83 9.85 -0.49
CA VAL A 129 22.59 10.91 0.15
C VAL A 129 23.19 11.81 -0.94
N LEU A 130 22.99 13.13 -0.82
CA LEU A 130 23.49 14.10 -1.78
C LEU A 130 23.03 13.85 -3.24
N GLY A 131 21.98 13.06 -3.43
CA GLY A 131 21.40 12.78 -4.73
C GLY A 131 22.16 11.76 -5.62
N PHE A 132 23.32 11.25 -5.18
CA PHE A 132 24.13 10.32 -5.99
C PHE A 132 24.60 9.07 -5.25
N LEU A 133 24.68 9.08 -3.92
CA LEU A 133 25.00 7.89 -3.14
C LEU A 133 23.66 7.24 -2.70
N CYS A 134 23.18 6.33 -3.51
CA CYS A 134 21.89 5.67 -3.28
C CYS A 134 22.10 4.26 -2.75
N GLY A 135 21.32 3.90 -1.75
CA GLY A 135 21.13 2.54 -1.25
C GLY A 135 19.65 2.26 -1.12
N GLY A 136 19.28 0.99 -1.05
CA GLY A 136 17.88 0.64 -0.92
C GLY A 136 17.69 -0.79 -0.46
N GLU A 137 16.43 -1.10 -0.19
CA GLU A 137 16.01 -2.44 0.19
C GLU A 137 14.64 -2.75 -0.41
N THR A 138 14.30 -4.03 -0.44
CA THR A 138 12.98 -4.48 -0.87
C THR A 138 12.21 -4.98 0.33
N TRP A 139 11.01 -4.45 0.52
CA TRP A 139 10.08 -4.89 1.55
C TRP A 139 9.10 -5.91 0.98
N THR A 140 8.68 -6.85 1.81
CA THR A 140 7.74 -7.91 1.42
C THR A 140 6.37 -7.64 2.03
N ARG A 141 5.32 -7.77 1.24
CA ARG A 141 3.94 -7.61 1.71
C ARG A 141 3.59 -8.68 2.75
N VAL A 142 2.96 -8.26 3.85
CA VAL A 142 2.55 -9.15 4.94
C VAL A 142 1.05 -9.14 5.21
N GLY A 143 0.30 -8.31 4.49
CA GLY A 143 -1.16 -8.24 4.55
C GLY A 143 -1.73 -7.74 3.24
N PRO A 144 -3.05 -7.87 3.02
CA PRO A 144 -3.69 -7.37 1.81
C PRO A 144 -3.53 -5.85 1.69
N PRO A 145 -3.68 -5.27 0.48
CA PRO A 145 -3.77 -3.81 0.32
C PRO A 145 -4.84 -3.24 1.22
N ILE A 146 -4.54 -2.11 1.86
CA ILE A 146 -5.47 -1.43 2.75
C ILE A 146 -6.38 -0.57 1.90
N ALA A 147 -7.71 -0.69 2.08
CA ALA A 147 -8.65 0.21 1.43
C ALA A 147 -8.31 1.66 1.81
N SER A 148 -8.38 2.56 0.83
CA SER A 148 -8.14 3.99 1.06
C SER A 148 -8.98 4.47 2.23
N SER A 149 -8.36 5.14 3.20
CA SER A 149 -9.06 5.70 4.35
C SER A 149 -10.20 6.64 3.90
N PRO A 150 -11.35 6.66 4.60
CA PRO A 150 -12.40 7.67 4.38
C PRO A 150 -11.87 9.11 4.41
N ALA A 151 -10.82 9.39 5.19
CA ALA A 151 -10.13 10.68 5.20
C ALA A 151 -9.51 11.04 3.82
N ASN A 152 -9.19 10.04 2.98
CA ASN A 152 -8.68 10.25 1.62
C ASN A 152 -9.78 10.51 0.58
N SER A 153 -11.02 10.19 0.88
CA SER A 153 -12.15 10.35 -0.05
C SER A 153 -12.64 11.79 -0.17
N MET A 154 -12.24 12.68 0.73
CA MET A 154 -12.66 14.10 0.72
C MET A 154 -11.99 14.92 -0.40
N ALA A 155 -10.89 14.44 -0.98
CA ALA A 155 -10.15 15.16 -2.02
C ALA A 155 -10.69 14.95 -3.45
N LYS A 156 -11.68 14.06 -3.64
CA LYS A 156 -12.22 13.78 -4.98
C LYS A 156 -13.74 13.74 -5.00
N GLY A 157 -14.35 14.91 -5.13
CA GLY A 157 -15.68 14.86 -5.63
C GLY A 157 -16.72 15.73 -4.95
N ALA A 158 -16.73 16.95 -5.30
CA ALA A 158 -17.99 17.61 -5.57
C ALA A 158 -18.59 17.01 -6.84
N ALA A 159 -19.25 15.89 -6.75
CA ALA A 159 -20.15 15.35 -7.74
C ALA A 159 -21.55 15.34 -7.15
N LYS A 160 -22.28 16.35 -7.54
CA LYS A 160 -23.72 16.58 -7.68
C LYS A 160 -24.64 15.42 -7.31
N GLY A 161 -25.48 15.71 -6.37
CA GLY A 161 -26.66 15.16 -5.79
C GLY A 161 -27.51 14.13 -6.53
N ALA A 162 -28.12 13.30 -5.70
CA ALA A 162 -29.51 12.84 -5.89
C ALA A 162 -30.12 12.58 -4.51
N PRO A 163 -31.42 12.83 -4.31
CA PRO A 163 -32.07 12.95 -3.02
C PRO A 163 -32.73 11.65 -2.55
N GLY A 164 -32.71 11.45 -1.25
CA GLY A 164 -33.85 10.92 -0.51
C GLY A 164 -34.05 9.43 -0.43
N ALA A 165 -33.81 8.86 0.75
CA ALA A 165 -34.76 7.97 1.41
C ALA A 165 -34.46 7.95 2.92
N GLN A 166 -35.34 8.58 3.68
CA GLN A 166 -35.42 8.45 5.13
C GLN A 166 -36.00 7.08 5.45
N ALA A 167 -35.30 6.27 6.23
CA ALA A 167 -35.82 5.11 6.90
C ALA A 167 -35.90 5.38 8.40
N LYS A 168 -37.14 5.29 8.92
CA LYS A 168 -37.55 5.49 10.30
C LYS A 168 -36.89 4.48 11.24
N THR A 169 -36.38 4.98 12.35
CA THR A 169 -36.01 4.24 13.55
C THR A 169 -37.19 3.58 14.21
N ALA A 170 -37.08 2.30 14.60
CA ALA A 170 -37.86 1.64 15.61
C ALA A 170 -36.91 0.86 16.54
N PRO A 171 -37.14 0.89 17.88
CA PRO A 171 -36.19 0.31 18.85
C PRO A 171 -36.38 -1.19 19.01
N ALA A 172 -35.28 -1.95 19.06
CA ALA A 172 -35.25 -3.38 19.29
C ALA A 172 -35.09 -3.69 20.82
N PRO A 173 -35.76 -4.73 21.34
CA PRO A 173 -35.66 -5.13 22.75
C PRO A 173 -34.44 -6.00 23.03
N ALA A 174 -33.96 -5.95 24.28
CA ALA A 174 -32.82 -6.68 24.81
C ALA A 174 -32.98 -8.21 24.76
N PRO A 175 -31.93 -8.99 24.46
CA PRO A 175 -31.98 -10.45 24.58
C PRO A 175 -31.57 -10.91 25.96
N LYS A 176 -32.38 -11.85 26.50
CA LYS A 176 -32.13 -12.60 27.71
C LYS A 176 -31.05 -13.66 27.51
N THR A 177 -30.14 -13.77 28.46
CA THR A 177 -29.18 -14.85 28.67
C THR A 177 -29.83 -16.19 28.87
N THR A 178 -29.50 -17.21 28.08
CA THR A 178 -29.58 -18.61 28.48
C THR A 178 -28.35 -19.34 27.99
N GLY A 179 -27.60 -19.92 28.92
CA GLY A 179 -26.41 -20.71 28.67
C GLY A 179 -26.73 -22.03 27.98
N SER A 180 -25.86 -22.42 27.07
CA SER A 180 -25.75 -23.81 26.63
C SER A 180 -24.28 -24.11 26.31
N THR A 181 -23.78 -25.08 27.07
CA THR A 181 -22.45 -25.66 26.96
C THR A 181 -22.42 -26.62 25.77
N ALA A 182 -21.51 -26.41 24.79
CA ALA A 182 -21.15 -27.41 23.81
C ALA A 182 -19.64 -27.44 23.60
N PRO A 183 -18.98 -28.58 23.45
CA PRO A 183 -17.54 -28.73 23.47
C PRO A 183 -16.93 -28.60 22.08
N GLY A 184 -15.75 -27.97 22.02
CA GLY A 184 -14.77 -28.19 20.93
C GLY A 184 -14.88 -27.28 19.73
N GLN A 185 -14.73 -25.99 19.89
CA GLN A 185 -14.28 -25.12 18.81
C GLN A 185 -12.78 -24.83 18.95
N LYS A 186 -12.03 -25.36 18.00
CA LYS A 186 -10.64 -25.04 17.73
C LYS A 186 -10.50 -23.51 17.73
N ALA A 187 -9.69 -22.96 18.62
CA ALA A 187 -9.47 -21.53 18.75
C ALA A 187 -9.11 -20.95 17.38
N ALA A 188 -10.03 -20.20 16.80
CA ALA A 188 -9.74 -19.33 15.69
C ALA A 188 -8.71 -18.32 16.21
N ALA A 189 -7.57 -18.23 15.53
CA ALA A 189 -6.54 -17.23 15.85
C ALA A 189 -7.23 -15.86 15.84
N VAL A 190 -7.22 -15.20 16.98
CA VAL A 190 -7.64 -13.79 17.11
C VAL A 190 -6.81 -13.03 16.12
N PRO A 191 -7.40 -12.29 15.15
CA PRO A 191 -6.61 -11.46 14.24
C PRO A 191 -5.76 -10.51 15.11
N PRO A 192 -4.48 -10.28 14.75
CA PRO A 192 -3.64 -9.37 15.52
C PRO A 192 -4.35 -8.03 15.62
N THR A 193 -4.55 -7.57 16.85
CA THR A 193 -5.15 -6.25 17.13
C THR A 193 -4.39 -5.23 16.31
N ASP A 194 -5.07 -4.49 15.44
CA ASP A 194 -4.47 -3.43 14.65
C ASP A 194 -3.98 -2.32 15.58
N ALA A 195 -2.69 -2.32 15.89
CA ALA A 195 -2.09 -1.48 16.91
C ALA A 195 -2.01 0.00 16.52
N VAL A 196 -2.10 0.33 15.23
CA VAL A 196 -1.95 1.71 14.73
C VAL A 196 -3.18 2.26 14.02
N GLY A 197 -4.13 1.40 13.62
CA GLY A 197 -5.37 1.81 12.98
C GLY A 197 -5.16 2.60 11.69
N ASP A 198 -5.97 3.65 11.50
CA ASP A 198 -5.82 4.58 10.37
C ASP A 198 -4.64 5.54 10.61
N ILE A 199 -3.57 5.32 9.87
CA ILE A 199 -2.34 6.08 10.02
C ILE A 199 -2.48 7.56 9.65
N CYS A 200 -3.47 7.91 8.83
CA CYS A 200 -3.73 9.31 8.47
C CYS A 200 -4.26 10.14 9.64
N LEU A 201 -4.75 9.49 10.70
CA LEU A 201 -5.21 10.14 11.92
C LEU A 201 -4.12 10.27 12.99
N LEU A 202 -2.96 9.65 12.78
CA LEU A 202 -1.85 9.77 13.72
C LEU A 202 -1.32 11.22 13.77
N PRO A 203 -1.04 11.79 14.97
CA PRO A 203 -0.65 13.20 15.12
C PRO A 203 0.56 13.59 14.27
N ASP A 204 1.54 12.71 14.14
CA ASP A 204 2.76 12.97 13.38
C ASP A 204 2.52 12.94 11.85
N VAL A 205 1.50 12.23 11.37
CA VAL A 205 1.08 12.25 9.97
C VAL A 205 0.10 13.38 9.70
N ALA A 206 -0.92 13.54 10.56
CA ALA A 206 -1.96 14.56 10.40
C ALA A 206 -1.43 15.99 10.35
N ARG A 207 -0.31 16.30 11.03
CA ARG A 207 0.29 17.65 10.99
C ARG A 207 0.84 18.05 9.63
N PHE A 208 1.25 17.10 8.82
CA PHE A 208 1.92 17.31 7.54
C PHE A 208 1.05 16.96 6.34
N ALA A 209 -0.09 16.31 6.57
CA ALA A 209 -0.99 15.83 5.51
C ALA A 209 -2.08 16.87 5.13
N HIS A 210 -1.78 18.16 5.21
CA HIS A 210 -2.70 19.26 4.85
C HIS A 210 -2.40 19.83 3.47
#